data_eb24a1695d0a571a8f50bf4bc2013936
#
_entry.id   eb24a1695d0a571a8f50bf4bc2013936
#
_cell.length_a   1.000
_cell.length_b   1.000
_cell.length_c   1.000
_cell.angle_alpha   90.00
_cell.angle_beta   90.00
_cell.angle_gamma   90.00
#
_symmetry.space_group_name_H-M   'P 1'
#
loop_
_entity.id
_entity.type
_entity.pdbx_description
1 polymer ?
#
loop_
_entity_poly.entity_id
_entity_poly.type
_entity_poly.pdbx_seq_one_letter_code
_entity_poly.pdbx_strand_id
1 'polypeptide(L)' 'MREQIMQMVRENPRTVKDLADALGLSKQDVLAHLSGLPVQQVRTVSHNGRGRPVVVIHYVAK' A
#
# COMPACT_ATOMS: atom_id res chain seq x y z
N MET A 1 5.71 -9.46 -11.51
CA MET A 1 5.52 -8.26 -10.67
C MET A 1 4.11 -8.17 -10.09
N ARG A 2 3.07 -8.32 -10.92
CA ARG A 2 1.68 -8.24 -10.45
C ARG A 2 1.37 -9.31 -9.40
N GLU A 3 1.82 -10.53 -9.60
CA GLU A 3 1.60 -11.63 -8.67
C GLU A 3 2.26 -11.37 -7.32
N GLN A 4 3.45 -10.78 -7.32
CA GLN A 4 4.17 -10.46 -6.10
C GLN A 4 3.41 -9.42 -5.28
N ILE A 5 2.91 -8.37 -5.95
CA ILE A 5 2.13 -7.33 -5.29
C ILE A 5 0.85 -7.93 -4.71
N MET A 6 0.13 -8.73 -5.50
CA MET A 6 -1.12 -9.36 -5.05
C MET A 6 -0.88 -10.28 -3.87
N GLN A 7 0.19 -11.05 -3.89
CA GLN A 7 0.52 -11.93 -2.79
C GLN A 7 0.78 -11.13 -1.50
N MET A 8 1.54 -10.05 -1.60
CA MET A 8 1.85 -9.22 -0.45
C MET A 8 0.60 -8.59 0.17
N VAL A 9 -0.30 -8.05 -0.66
CA VAL A 9 -1.51 -7.41 -0.17
C VAL A 9 -2.54 -8.41 0.35
N ARG A 10 -2.50 -9.66 -0.10
CA ARG A 10 -3.35 -10.73 0.44
C ARG A 10 -2.89 -11.17 1.82
N GLU A 11 -1.59 -11.19 2.05
CA GLU A 11 -1.04 -11.58 3.34
C GLU A 11 -1.32 -10.54 4.42
N ASN A 12 -1.08 -9.27 4.09
CA ASN A 12 -1.26 -8.16 5.02
C ASN A 12 -1.53 -6.87 4.23
N PRO A 13 -2.26 -5.92 4.82
CA PRO A 13 -2.38 -4.59 4.22
C PRO A 13 -1.00 -3.95 4.03
N ARG A 14 -0.76 -3.34 2.88
CA ARG A 14 0.53 -2.76 2.52
C ARG A 14 0.35 -1.33 2.04
N THR A 15 1.28 -0.45 2.43
CA THR A 15 1.35 0.90 1.88
C THR A 15 2.13 0.89 0.57
N VAL A 16 2.01 1.97 -0.22
CA VAL A 16 2.81 2.14 -1.43
C VAL A 16 4.30 2.10 -1.08
N LYS A 17 4.67 2.71 0.04
CA LYS A 17 6.07 2.71 0.49
C LYS A 17 6.55 1.28 0.78
N ASP A 18 5.73 0.49 1.47
CA ASP A 18 6.07 -0.90 1.77
C ASP A 18 6.33 -1.69 0.50
N LEU A 19 5.45 -1.55 -0.49
CA LEU A 19 5.58 -2.25 -1.76
C LEU A 19 6.80 -1.77 -2.53
N ALA A 20 7.03 -0.46 -2.56
CA ALA A 20 8.17 0.11 -3.26
C ALA A 20 9.50 -0.37 -2.66
N ASP A 21 9.60 -0.38 -1.33
CA ASP A 21 10.80 -0.81 -0.64
C ASP A 21 11.05 -2.32 -0.86
N ALA A 22 9.99 -3.12 -0.76
CA ALA A 22 10.12 -4.57 -0.90
C ALA A 22 10.48 -4.99 -2.32
N LEU A 23 10.00 -4.27 -3.32
CA LEU A 23 10.18 -4.63 -4.73
C LEU A 23 11.29 -3.84 -5.41
N GLY A 24 11.89 -2.87 -4.73
CA GLY A 24 12.92 -2.01 -5.30
C GLY A 24 12.40 -1.08 -6.38
N LEU A 25 11.15 -0.66 -6.28
CA LEU A 25 10.50 0.22 -7.26
C LEU A 25 10.31 1.62 -6.69
N SER A 26 10.04 2.57 -7.57
CA SER A 26 9.59 3.90 -7.16
C SER A 26 8.11 3.85 -6.76
N LYS A 27 7.66 4.84 -6.00
CA LYS A 27 6.24 4.95 -5.63
C LYS A 27 5.35 5.07 -6.85
N GLN A 28 5.80 5.81 -7.87
CA GLN A 28 5.05 5.98 -9.11
C GLN A 28 4.88 4.66 -9.85
N ASP A 29 5.93 3.84 -9.89
CA ASP A 29 5.85 2.53 -10.52
C ASP A 29 4.86 1.62 -9.80
N VAL A 30 4.90 1.63 -8.47
CA VAL A 30 3.96 0.85 -7.66
C VAL A 30 2.52 1.29 -7.92
N LEU A 31 2.28 2.61 -7.95
CA LEU A 31 0.94 3.13 -8.23
C LEU A 31 0.45 2.73 -9.62
N ALA A 32 1.33 2.75 -10.61
CA ALA A 32 1.00 2.32 -11.96
C ALA A 32 0.58 0.84 -12.00
N HIS A 33 1.29 -0.01 -11.28
CA HIS A 33 0.92 -1.42 -11.18
C HIS A 33 -0.40 -1.60 -10.44
N LEU A 34 -0.59 -0.89 -9.34
CA LEU A 34 -1.80 -1.01 -8.52
C LEU A 34 -3.07 -0.59 -9.27
N SER A 35 -2.95 0.38 -10.18
CA SER A 35 -4.11 0.86 -10.92
C SER A 35 -4.76 -0.22 -11.81
N GLY A 36 -3.99 -1.25 -12.18
CA GLY A 36 -4.50 -2.36 -12.98
C GLY A 36 -4.83 -3.62 -12.20
N LEU A 37 -4.74 -3.57 -10.87
CA LEU A 37 -4.92 -4.75 -10.03
C LEU A 37 -6.23 -4.68 -9.24
N PRO A 38 -6.82 -5.85 -8.88
CA PRO A 38 -8.04 -5.90 -8.05
C PRO A 38 -7.69 -5.66 -6.58
N VAL A 39 -7.35 -4.42 -6.26
CA VAL A 39 -7.01 -4.00 -4.89
C VAL A 39 -7.91 -2.84 -4.48
N GLN A 40 -8.06 -2.65 -3.18
CA GLN A 40 -8.80 -1.52 -2.64
C GLN A 40 -7.96 -0.81 -1.58
N GLN A 41 -8.28 0.46 -1.38
CA GLN A 41 -7.59 1.29 -0.40
C GLN A 41 -8.33 1.22 0.93
N VAL A 42 -7.57 1.11 2.02
CA VAL A 42 -8.09 1.20 3.38
C VAL A 42 -7.38 2.36 4.06
N ARG A 43 -8.19 3.33 4.52
CA ARG A 43 -7.67 4.46 5.28
C ARG A 43 -7.58 4.12 6.75
N THR A 44 -6.41 4.36 7.31
CA THR A 44 -6.20 4.23 8.74
C THR A 44 -5.75 5.59 9.26
N VAL A 45 -6.46 6.10 10.27
CA VAL A 45 -6.05 7.33 10.94
C VAL A 45 -5.32 6.94 12.21
N SER A 46 -4.06 7.36 12.34
CA SER A 46 -3.34 7.16 13.57
C SER A 46 -2.94 8.50 14.16
N HIS A 47 -2.95 8.56 15.49
CA HIS A 47 -2.49 9.73 16.23
C HIS A 47 -1.11 9.43 16.76
N ASN A 48 -0.08 10.13 16.26
CA ASN A 48 1.18 10.14 16.95
C ASN A 48 1.06 11.18 18.07
N GLY A 49 1.75 11.03 19.17
CA GLY A 49 1.56 11.76 20.41
C GLY A 49 1.59 13.30 20.37
N ARG A 50 1.49 13.93 19.21
CA ARG A 50 1.50 15.39 19.04
C ARG A 50 0.17 15.94 18.53
N GLY A 51 -0.90 15.15 18.53
CA GLY A 51 -2.23 15.66 18.26
C GLY A 51 -2.59 15.86 16.79
N ARG A 52 -1.68 15.65 15.84
CA ARG A 52 -2.03 15.72 14.42
C ARG A 52 -2.36 14.32 13.90
N PRO A 53 -3.58 14.09 13.36
CA PRO A 53 -3.91 12.81 12.78
C PRO A 53 -3.06 12.57 11.51
N VAL A 54 -2.47 11.40 11.41
CA VAL A 54 -1.76 10.96 10.21
C VAL A 54 -2.64 9.96 9.50
N VAL A 55 -2.99 10.25 8.25
CA VAL A 55 -3.76 9.31 7.43
C VAL A 55 -2.80 8.42 6.68
N VAL A 56 -2.90 7.12 6.91
CA VAL A 56 -2.11 6.11 6.21
C VAL A 56 -3.03 5.30 5.32
N ILE A 57 -2.69 5.19 4.06
CA ILE A 57 -3.47 4.42 3.09
C ILE A 57 -2.77 3.09 2.86
N HIS A 58 -3.47 2.00 3.19
CA HIS A 58 -3.02 0.64 2.91
C HIS A 58 -3.79 0.07 1.74
N TYR A 59 -3.16 -0.83 1.01
CA TYR A 59 -3.80 -1.57 -0.08
C TYR A 59 -4.03 -2.99 0.36
N VAL A 60 -5.23 -3.49 0.08
CA VAL A 60 -5.62 -4.87 0.37
C VAL A 60 -6.23 -5.48 -0.88
N ALA A 61 -6.21 -6.80 -0.98
CA ALA A 61 -6.87 -7.50 -2.06
C ALA A 61 -8.39 -7.40 -1.90
N LYS A 62 -9.06 -7.19 -3.00
CA LYS A 62 -10.53 -7.20 -2.99
C LYS A 62 -11.07 -8.59 -2.72
#